data_10cbd2425565cbab3429a6d1ae052c76
#
_entry.id   10cbd2425565cbab3429a6d1ae052c76
#
_cell.length_a   1.000
_cell.length_b   1.000
_cell.length_c   1.000
_cell.angle_alpha   90.00
_cell.angle_beta   90.00
_cell.angle_gamma   90.00
#
_symmetry.space_group_name_H-M   'P 1'
#
loop_
_entity.id
_entity.type
_entity.pdbx_description
1 polymer ?
#
loop_
_entity_poly.entity_id
_entity_poly.type
_entity_poly.pdbx_seq_one_letter_code
_entity_poly.pdbx_strand_id
1 'polypeptide(L)'
;MEQENTASVDEIPVLHCYRHPDRETMLRCNQCDQPICPECAVLTPTGYRCKECIRGQQKIFDTAETRDVVLAGILAAVLSFIGALIASGLGFWTIFIAPTAGAITAEAIRKISRRRRSKTLFWVAAGGAVVGALPIVIFQLITFNLYGLLWPGAYTFLVASTVYARLSGIQL
;
A
#
# COMPACT_ATOMS: atom_id res chain seq x y z
N MET A 1 61.21 -17.40 -32.05
CA MET A 1 60.33 -18.53 -31.66
C MET A 1 59.22 -17.93 -30.81
N GLU A 2 58.18 -17.43 -31.52
CA GLU A 2 56.97 -16.92 -30.87
C GLU A 2 56.11 -18.12 -30.54
N GLN A 3 55.92 -18.40 -29.27
CA GLN A 3 54.93 -19.38 -28.80
C GLN A 3 53.57 -18.68 -28.82
N GLU A 4 52.82 -19.00 -29.87
CA GLU A 4 51.40 -18.66 -30.03
C GLU A 4 50.62 -19.40 -28.91
N ASN A 5 50.28 -18.61 -27.86
CA ASN A 5 49.44 -19.11 -26.79
C ASN A 5 47.99 -19.13 -27.31
N THR A 6 47.58 -20.22 -27.94
CA THR A 6 46.19 -20.53 -28.22
C THR A 6 45.50 -20.81 -26.90
N ALA A 7 45.08 -19.74 -26.21
CA ALA A 7 44.13 -19.84 -25.13
C ALA A 7 42.88 -20.53 -25.69
N SER A 8 42.62 -21.74 -25.21
CA SER A 8 41.36 -22.45 -25.48
C SER A 8 40.21 -21.50 -25.16
N VAL A 9 39.40 -21.19 -26.15
CA VAL A 9 38.13 -20.51 -25.95
C VAL A 9 37.28 -21.46 -25.13
N ASP A 10 37.31 -21.25 -23.79
CA ASP A 10 36.42 -21.97 -22.88
C ASP A 10 35.00 -21.82 -23.42
N GLU A 11 34.39 -22.90 -23.83
CA GLU A 11 33.01 -22.95 -24.28
C GLU A 11 32.16 -22.36 -23.15
N ILE A 12 31.67 -21.15 -23.36
CA ILE A 12 30.79 -20.50 -22.37
C ILE A 12 29.55 -21.39 -22.26
N PRO A 13 29.27 -21.99 -21.09
CA PRO A 13 28.16 -22.90 -20.94
C PRO A 13 26.86 -22.17 -21.27
N VAL A 14 26.12 -22.69 -22.24
CA VAL A 14 24.82 -22.15 -22.64
C VAL A 14 23.87 -22.33 -21.47
N LEU A 15 23.46 -21.22 -20.87
CA LEU A 15 22.58 -21.22 -19.72
C LEU A 15 21.12 -21.12 -20.19
N HIS A 16 20.25 -21.90 -19.57
CA HIS A 16 18.82 -21.89 -19.84
C HIS A 16 18.06 -21.23 -18.68
N CYS A 17 16.99 -20.51 -19.00
CA CYS A 17 16.16 -19.87 -17.98
C CYS A 17 15.59 -20.90 -17.02
N TYR A 18 15.72 -20.67 -15.72
CA TYR A 18 15.22 -21.58 -14.66
C TYR A 18 13.73 -21.92 -14.78
N ARG A 19 12.93 -21.04 -15.42
CA ARG A 19 11.48 -21.22 -15.60
C ARG A 19 11.10 -21.67 -17.01
N HIS A 20 11.95 -21.40 -18.02
CA HIS A 20 11.73 -21.72 -19.42
C HIS A 20 12.97 -22.45 -19.95
N PRO A 21 13.05 -23.78 -19.77
CA PRO A 21 14.25 -24.55 -20.12
C PRO A 21 14.58 -24.52 -21.62
N ASP A 22 13.60 -24.20 -22.46
CA ASP A 22 13.76 -24.10 -23.91
C ASP A 22 14.40 -22.77 -24.36
N ARG A 23 14.65 -21.82 -23.45
CA ARG A 23 15.19 -20.49 -23.76
C ARG A 23 16.58 -20.30 -23.20
N GLU A 24 17.51 -20.15 -24.11
CA GLU A 24 18.88 -19.75 -23.79
C GLU A 24 18.92 -18.33 -23.26
N THR A 25 19.77 -18.07 -22.29
CA THR A 25 19.93 -16.73 -21.70
C THR A 25 21.32 -16.54 -21.11
N MET A 26 21.84 -15.32 -21.26
CA MET A 26 23.05 -14.84 -20.59
C MET A 26 22.72 -13.99 -19.36
N LEU A 27 21.42 -13.69 -19.13
CA LEU A 27 20.99 -12.87 -18.00
C LEU A 27 20.91 -13.70 -16.73
N ARG A 28 21.46 -13.18 -15.63
CA ARG A 28 21.34 -13.74 -14.30
C ARG A 28 20.63 -12.80 -13.33
N CYS A 29 19.93 -13.35 -12.39
CA CYS A 29 19.33 -12.58 -11.30
C CYS A 29 20.40 -12.07 -10.36
N ASN A 30 20.44 -10.77 -10.13
CA ASN A 30 21.43 -10.13 -9.23
C ASN A 30 21.28 -10.53 -7.74
N GLN A 31 20.23 -11.28 -7.36
CA GLN A 31 20.00 -11.67 -5.97
C GLN A 31 20.17 -13.17 -5.71
N CYS A 32 19.69 -14.03 -6.61
CA CYS A 32 19.76 -15.49 -6.45
C CYS A 32 20.66 -16.19 -7.49
N ASP A 33 21.29 -15.41 -8.38
CA ASP A 33 22.20 -15.83 -9.44
C ASP A 33 21.62 -16.85 -10.45
N GLN A 34 20.33 -17.12 -10.41
CA GLN A 34 19.68 -17.99 -11.36
C GLN A 34 19.59 -17.38 -12.75
N PRO A 35 19.79 -18.17 -13.83
CA PRO A 35 19.64 -17.67 -15.20
C PRO A 35 18.17 -17.36 -15.50
N ILE A 36 17.92 -16.19 -16.09
CA ILE A 36 16.58 -15.66 -16.34
C ILE A 36 16.47 -15.13 -17.76
N CYS A 37 15.41 -15.49 -18.49
CA CYS A 37 15.14 -14.92 -19.80
C CYS A 37 14.57 -13.49 -19.69
N PRO A 38 14.55 -12.68 -20.77
CA PRO A 38 14.04 -11.32 -20.75
C PRO A 38 12.60 -11.20 -20.24
N GLU A 39 11.75 -12.20 -20.46
CA GLU A 39 10.38 -12.21 -19.93
C GLU A 39 10.29 -12.44 -18.42
N CYS A 40 11.26 -13.15 -17.84
CA CYS A 40 11.36 -13.41 -16.40
C CYS A 40 12.17 -12.35 -15.67
N ALA A 41 12.96 -11.57 -16.40
CA ALA A 41 13.78 -10.49 -15.86
C ALA A 41 12.94 -9.24 -15.65
N VAL A 42 13.11 -8.60 -14.50
CA VAL A 42 12.57 -7.27 -14.20
C VAL A 42 13.75 -6.34 -13.94
N LEU A 43 13.79 -5.24 -14.68
CA LEU A 43 14.83 -4.22 -14.50
C LEU A 43 14.57 -3.46 -13.19
N THR A 44 15.58 -3.43 -12.35
CA THR A 44 15.60 -2.65 -11.10
C THR A 44 16.78 -1.68 -11.14
N PRO A 45 16.82 -0.62 -10.30
CA PRO A 45 17.97 0.30 -10.25
C PRO A 45 19.30 -0.39 -9.96
N THR A 46 19.27 -1.60 -9.39
CA THR A 46 20.44 -2.40 -9.05
C THR A 46 20.73 -3.54 -10.04
N GLY A 47 20.04 -3.60 -11.19
CA GLY A 47 20.20 -4.63 -12.20
C GLY A 47 18.97 -5.51 -12.39
N TYR A 48 19.14 -6.62 -13.13
CA TYR A 48 18.04 -7.54 -13.43
C TYR A 48 17.77 -8.48 -12.26
N ARG A 49 16.48 -8.64 -11.91
CA ARG A 49 16.02 -9.56 -10.86
C ARG A 49 14.90 -10.46 -11.36
N CYS A 50 14.84 -11.68 -10.85
CA CYS A 50 13.73 -12.59 -11.13
C CYS A 50 12.44 -12.13 -10.41
N LYS A 51 11.28 -12.49 -10.97
CA LYS A 51 9.97 -12.16 -10.40
C LYS A 51 9.78 -12.71 -8.98
N GLU A 52 10.43 -13.84 -8.66
CA GLU A 52 10.34 -14.44 -7.33
C GLU A 52 11.11 -13.65 -6.28
N CYS A 53 12.33 -13.19 -6.59
CA CYS A 53 13.09 -12.33 -5.69
C CYS A 53 12.38 -11.01 -5.42
N ILE A 54 11.72 -10.42 -6.43
CA ILE A 54 10.94 -9.20 -6.25
C ILE A 54 9.73 -9.44 -5.35
N ARG A 55 8.99 -10.55 -5.57
CA ARG A 55 7.86 -10.93 -4.71
C ARG A 55 8.31 -11.21 -3.27
N GLY A 56 9.46 -11.86 -3.10
CA GLY A 56 10.07 -12.08 -1.79
C GLY A 56 10.37 -10.78 -1.06
N GLN A 57 10.97 -9.80 -1.74
CA GLN A 57 11.19 -8.48 -1.17
C GLN A 57 9.89 -7.76 -0.81
N GLN A 58 8.87 -7.81 -1.66
CA GLN A 58 7.58 -7.19 -1.37
C GLN A 58 6.94 -7.77 -0.09
N LYS A 59 7.08 -9.08 0.15
CA LYS A 59 6.59 -9.72 1.39
C LYS A 59 7.31 -9.23 2.65
N ILE A 60 8.60 -8.89 2.56
CA ILE A 60 9.38 -8.35 3.70
C ILE A 60 8.86 -6.96 4.11
N PHE A 61 8.32 -6.18 3.16
CA PHE A 61 7.74 -4.86 3.45
C PHE A 61 6.30 -4.94 3.94
N ASP A 62 5.61 -6.08 3.76
CA ASP A 62 4.25 -6.33 4.26
C ASP A 62 4.34 -6.95 5.66
N THR A 63 4.64 -6.13 6.66
CA THR A 63 4.91 -6.58 8.03
C THR A 63 3.69 -6.50 8.96
N ALA A 64 2.56 -5.96 8.50
CA ALA A 64 1.36 -5.84 9.33
C ALA A 64 0.73 -7.21 9.60
N GLU A 65 0.50 -7.51 10.86
CA GLU A 65 -0.25 -8.69 11.28
C GLU A 65 -1.76 -8.48 11.08
N THR A 66 -2.51 -9.56 10.93
CA THR A 66 -3.98 -9.49 10.79
C THR A 66 -4.64 -8.73 11.96
N ARG A 67 -4.09 -8.87 13.16
CA ARG A 67 -4.53 -8.13 14.35
C ARG A 67 -4.41 -6.63 14.18
N ASP A 68 -3.27 -6.17 13.64
CA ASP A 68 -3.01 -4.75 13.43
C ASP A 68 -4.00 -4.16 12.41
N VAL A 69 -4.32 -4.93 11.37
CA VAL A 69 -5.28 -4.54 10.32
C VAL A 69 -6.70 -4.40 10.90
N VAL A 70 -7.15 -5.38 11.69
CA VAL A 70 -8.47 -5.36 12.33
C VAL A 70 -8.57 -4.20 13.32
N LEU A 71 -7.58 -4.03 14.19
CA LEU A 71 -7.54 -2.93 15.15
C LEU A 71 -7.52 -1.56 14.48
N ALA A 72 -6.78 -1.42 13.38
CA ALA A 72 -6.76 -0.19 12.59
C ALA A 72 -8.13 0.14 11.99
N GLY A 73 -8.84 -0.88 11.46
CA GLY A 73 -10.19 -0.73 10.92
C GLY A 73 -11.20 -0.30 11.99
N ILE A 74 -11.21 -0.97 13.15
CA ILE A 74 -12.11 -0.66 14.26
C ILE A 74 -11.82 0.75 14.79
N LEU A 75 -10.55 1.09 15.01
CA LEU A 75 -10.17 2.41 15.50
C LEU A 75 -10.57 3.51 14.51
N ALA A 76 -10.33 3.30 13.22
CA ALA A 76 -10.74 4.23 12.19
C ALA A 76 -12.27 4.43 12.17
N ALA A 77 -13.03 3.34 12.31
CA ALA A 77 -14.49 3.38 12.35
C ALA A 77 -15.02 4.17 13.57
N VAL A 78 -14.48 3.91 14.77
CA VAL A 78 -14.89 4.61 15.99
C VAL A 78 -14.58 6.11 15.92
N LEU A 79 -13.34 6.47 15.52
CA LEU A 79 -12.95 7.86 15.41
C LEU A 79 -13.74 8.59 14.32
N SER A 80 -14.01 7.92 13.19
CA SER A 80 -14.80 8.49 12.12
C SER A 80 -16.27 8.68 12.50
N PHE A 81 -16.85 7.75 13.26
CA PHE A 81 -18.21 7.88 13.79
C PHE A 81 -18.35 9.12 14.69
N ILE A 82 -17.44 9.27 15.67
CA ILE A 82 -17.41 10.43 16.56
C ILE A 82 -17.24 11.71 15.76
N GLY A 83 -16.31 11.72 14.81
CA GLY A 83 -16.06 12.90 13.98
C GLY A 83 -17.23 13.24 13.08
N ALA A 84 -17.95 12.26 12.53
CA ALA A 84 -19.16 12.50 11.72
C ALA A 84 -20.31 13.08 12.56
N LEU A 85 -20.46 12.65 13.83
CA LEU A 85 -21.41 13.27 14.76
C LEU A 85 -21.10 14.75 14.98
N ILE A 86 -19.84 15.07 15.22
CA ILE A 86 -19.39 16.47 15.41
C ILE A 86 -19.59 17.28 14.12
N ALA A 87 -19.23 16.71 12.98
CA ALA A 87 -19.34 17.34 11.67
C ALA A 87 -20.79 17.70 11.31
N SER A 88 -21.76 16.89 11.72
CA SER A 88 -23.19 17.16 11.47
C SER A 88 -23.68 18.45 12.16
N GLY A 89 -23.02 18.86 13.27
CA GLY A 89 -23.33 20.11 13.98
C GLY A 89 -22.50 21.32 13.55
N LEU A 90 -21.29 21.10 12.98
CA LEU A 90 -20.35 22.15 12.64
C LEU A 90 -20.61 22.84 11.28
N GLY A 91 -21.38 22.19 10.41
CA GLY A 91 -21.65 22.73 9.08
C GLY A 91 -20.37 23.04 8.29
N PHE A 92 -20.24 24.26 7.76
CA PHE A 92 -19.12 24.70 6.92
C PHE A 92 -17.72 24.48 7.56
N TRP A 93 -17.60 24.62 8.87
CA TRP A 93 -16.33 24.41 9.58
C TRP A 93 -15.76 22.98 9.46
N THR A 94 -16.60 22.04 9.07
CA THR A 94 -16.19 20.63 8.82
C THR A 94 -15.05 20.53 7.81
N ILE A 95 -15.00 21.40 6.79
CA ILE A 95 -13.97 21.38 5.74
C ILE A 95 -12.57 21.59 6.32
N PHE A 96 -12.46 22.45 7.34
CA PHE A 96 -11.17 22.76 7.97
C PHE A 96 -10.78 21.71 9.02
N ILE A 97 -11.76 21.14 9.71
CA ILE A 97 -11.52 20.20 10.81
C ILE A 97 -11.32 18.77 10.28
N ALA A 98 -11.94 18.38 9.19
CA ALA A 98 -11.85 17.02 8.65
C ALA A 98 -10.41 16.58 8.31
N PRO A 99 -9.54 17.37 7.66
CA PRO A 99 -8.16 16.97 7.40
C PRO A 99 -7.35 16.76 8.68
N THR A 100 -7.58 17.57 9.72
CA THR A 100 -6.90 17.43 11.01
C THR A 100 -7.37 16.19 11.74
N ALA A 101 -8.66 15.89 11.72
CA ALA A 101 -9.24 14.65 12.27
C ALA A 101 -8.69 13.41 11.55
N GLY A 102 -8.59 13.46 10.22
CA GLY A 102 -7.97 12.42 9.42
C GLY A 102 -6.48 12.21 9.76
N ALA A 103 -5.75 13.30 9.99
CA ALA A 103 -4.36 13.25 10.42
C ALA A 103 -4.19 12.58 11.80
N ILE A 104 -5.02 12.94 12.76
CA ILE A 104 -5.02 12.34 14.10
C ILE A 104 -5.35 10.85 14.02
N THR A 105 -6.36 10.49 13.22
CA THR A 105 -6.74 9.09 12.98
C THR A 105 -5.59 8.30 12.39
N ALA A 106 -4.92 8.84 11.36
CA ALA A 106 -3.78 8.18 10.73
C ALA A 106 -2.62 7.98 11.72
N GLU A 107 -2.33 8.97 12.56
CA GLU A 107 -1.27 8.87 13.57
C GLU A 107 -1.60 7.87 14.66
N ALA A 108 -2.86 7.82 15.13
CA ALA A 108 -3.34 6.82 16.08
C ALA A 108 -3.18 5.39 15.51
N ILE A 109 -3.53 5.17 14.24
CA ILE A 109 -3.35 3.90 13.56
C ILE A 109 -1.86 3.53 13.47
N ARG A 110 -0.98 4.47 13.09
CA ARG A 110 0.47 4.24 13.05
C ARG A 110 1.03 3.83 14.40
N LYS A 111 0.54 4.44 15.46
CA LYS A 111 0.99 4.14 16.83
C LYS A 111 0.58 2.73 17.27
N ILE A 112 -0.66 2.32 16.98
CA ILE A 112 -1.17 0.99 17.31
C ILE A 112 -0.51 -0.10 16.47
N SER A 113 -0.34 0.13 15.17
CA SER A 113 0.31 -0.80 14.25
C SER A 113 1.85 -0.84 14.40
N ARG A 114 2.40 -0.24 15.47
CA ARG A 114 3.85 -0.19 15.72
C ARG A 114 4.68 0.23 14.50
N ARG A 115 4.15 1.14 13.69
CA ARG A 115 4.72 1.61 12.42
C ARG A 115 4.91 0.51 11.36
N ARG A 116 4.26 -0.63 11.51
CA ARG A 116 4.22 -1.66 10.46
C ARG A 116 3.42 -1.13 9.27
N ARG A 117 3.89 -1.44 8.07
CA ARG A 117 3.26 -0.96 6.82
C ARG A 117 2.71 -2.15 6.06
N SER A 118 1.48 -2.01 5.53
CA SER A 118 0.88 -2.95 4.59
C SER A 118 -0.11 -2.19 3.72
N LYS A 119 -0.19 -2.56 2.44
CA LYS A 119 -1.22 -2.03 1.54
C LYS A 119 -2.62 -2.34 2.06
N THR A 120 -2.81 -3.54 2.61
CA THR A 120 -4.08 -3.98 3.21
C THR A 120 -4.48 -3.10 4.40
N LEU A 121 -3.53 -2.71 5.25
CA LEU A 121 -3.78 -1.83 6.39
C LEU A 121 -4.32 -0.46 5.94
N PHE A 122 -3.78 0.11 4.85
CA PHE A 122 -4.22 1.42 4.36
C PHE A 122 -5.65 1.38 3.85
N TRP A 123 -6.00 0.33 3.08
CA TRP A 123 -7.35 0.14 2.55
C TRP A 123 -8.37 -0.13 3.64
N VAL A 124 -8.03 -0.99 4.62
CA VAL A 124 -8.93 -1.31 5.74
C VAL A 124 -9.12 -0.09 6.65
N ALA A 125 -8.08 0.71 6.90
CA ALA A 125 -8.21 1.93 7.68
C ALA A 125 -9.09 2.98 6.98
N ALA A 126 -8.90 3.21 5.69
CA ALA A 126 -9.73 4.12 4.91
C ALA A 126 -11.18 3.60 4.81
N GLY A 127 -11.37 2.31 4.55
CA GLY A 127 -12.69 1.66 4.55
C GLY A 127 -13.37 1.72 5.91
N GLY A 128 -12.63 1.50 6.99
CA GLY A 128 -13.13 1.64 8.36
C GLY A 128 -13.64 3.04 8.66
N ALA A 129 -12.92 4.08 8.18
CA ALA A 129 -13.38 5.45 8.33
C ALA A 129 -14.70 5.71 7.59
N VAL A 130 -14.87 5.15 6.39
CA VAL A 130 -16.13 5.23 5.64
C VAL A 130 -17.25 4.50 6.39
N VAL A 131 -17.01 3.26 6.80
CA VAL A 131 -18.00 2.43 7.52
C VAL A 131 -18.43 3.10 8.83
N GLY A 132 -17.49 3.72 9.56
CA GLY A 132 -17.79 4.44 10.79
C GLY A 132 -18.73 5.63 10.61
N ALA A 133 -18.64 6.34 9.50
CA ALA A 133 -19.52 7.47 9.20
C ALA A 133 -20.90 7.06 8.63
N LEU A 134 -21.03 5.83 8.09
CA LEU A 134 -22.27 5.35 7.46
C LEU A 134 -23.53 5.51 8.32
N PRO A 135 -23.55 5.19 9.63
CA PRO A 135 -24.76 5.34 10.42
C PRO A 135 -25.34 6.76 10.40
N ILE A 136 -24.46 7.76 10.47
CA ILE A 136 -24.86 9.18 10.43
C ILE A 136 -25.38 9.57 9.04
N VAL A 137 -24.66 9.14 8.00
CA VAL A 137 -25.05 9.39 6.60
C VAL A 137 -26.40 8.75 6.28
N ILE A 138 -26.62 7.50 6.70
CA ILE A 138 -27.88 6.79 6.51
C ILE A 138 -29.03 7.47 7.28
N PHE A 139 -28.78 7.89 8.51
CA PHE A 139 -29.79 8.61 9.31
C PHE A 139 -30.22 9.90 8.63
N GLN A 140 -29.28 10.70 8.11
CA GLN A 140 -29.59 11.92 7.38
C GLN A 140 -30.32 11.67 6.06
N LEU A 141 -30.01 10.55 5.39
CA LEU A 141 -30.69 10.14 4.16
C LEU A 141 -32.15 9.75 4.44
N ILE A 142 -32.41 8.96 5.50
CA ILE A 142 -33.78 8.55 5.89
C ILE A 142 -34.63 9.75 6.30
N THR A 143 -34.04 10.75 6.94
CA THR A 143 -34.73 11.99 7.34
C THR A 143 -34.91 12.99 6.20
N PHE A 144 -34.47 12.65 4.97
CA PHE A 144 -34.48 13.52 3.80
C PHE A 144 -33.80 14.90 4.04
N ASN A 145 -32.89 14.95 4.98
CA ASN A 145 -32.15 16.17 5.31
C ASN A 145 -30.92 16.31 4.40
N LEU A 146 -31.12 16.81 3.18
CA LEU A 146 -30.04 16.97 2.18
C LEU A 146 -28.95 17.92 2.65
N TYR A 147 -29.28 18.97 3.39
CA TYR A 147 -28.31 19.89 3.97
C TYR A 147 -27.50 19.20 5.07
N GLY A 148 -28.14 18.41 5.92
CA GLY A 148 -27.50 17.62 6.96
C GLY A 148 -26.63 16.47 6.39
N LEU A 149 -26.93 15.98 5.21
CA LEU A 149 -26.17 14.95 4.51
C LEU A 149 -24.84 15.47 3.92
N LEU A 150 -24.82 16.71 3.47
CA LEU A 150 -23.67 17.33 2.80
C LEU A 150 -22.42 17.30 3.70
N TRP A 151 -22.55 17.67 4.96
CA TRP A 151 -21.41 17.84 5.87
C TRP A 151 -20.80 16.53 6.35
N PRO A 152 -21.55 15.53 6.80
CA PRO A 152 -21.00 14.20 7.10
C PRO A 152 -20.43 13.51 5.86
N GLY A 153 -21.02 13.71 4.68
CA GLY A 153 -20.50 13.19 3.41
C GLY A 153 -19.14 13.80 3.06
N ALA A 154 -19.04 15.13 3.11
CA ALA A 154 -17.77 15.85 2.90
C ALA A 154 -16.71 15.44 3.93
N TYR A 155 -17.09 15.33 5.21
CA TYR A 155 -16.23 14.86 6.28
C TYR A 155 -15.67 13.47 5.96
N THR A 156 -16.53 12.52 5.63
CA THR A 156 -16.14 11.13 5.34
C THR A 156 -15.13 11.07 4.19
N PHE A 157 -15.40 11.79 3.11
CA PHE A 157 -14.50 11.85 1.96
C PHE A 157 -13.13 12.44 2.32
N LEU A 158 -13.10 13.58 3.02
CA LEU A 158 -11.86 14.25 3.41
C LEU A 158 -11.05 13.43 4.41
N VAL A 159 -11.70 12.80 5.39
CA VAL A 159 -11.01 11.95 6.37
C VAL A 159 -10.46 10.70 5.70
N ALA A 160 -11.26 9.98 4.91
CA ALA A 160 -10.81 8.76 4.24
C ALA A 160 -9.64 9.02 3.30
N SER A 161 -9.69 10.09 2.50
CA SER A 161 -8.60 10.49 1.61
C SER A 161 -7.34 10.88 2.37
N THR A 162 -7.48 11.62 3.47
CA THR A 162 -6.34 12.05 4.31
C THR A 162 -5.70 10.86 5.02
N VAL A 163 -6.49 9.94 5.57
CA VAL A 163 -6.01 8.72 6.22
C VAL A 163 -5.24 7.87 5.21
N TYR A 164 -5.80 7.65 4.03
CA TYR A 164 -5.14 6.88 2.98
C TYR A 164 -3.82 7.55 2.54
N ALA A 165 -3.83 8.84 2.22
CA ALA A 165 -2.66 9.57 1.76
C ALA A 165 -1.53 9.55 2.80
N ARG A 166 -1.84 9.80 4.06
CA ARG A 166 -0.85 9.79 5.14
C ARG A 166 -0.30 8.40 5.45
N LEU A 167 -1.12 7.37 5.40
CA LEU A 167 -0.66 5.99 5.65
C LEU A 167 0.15 5.45 4.47
N SER A 168 -0.22 5.78 3.23
CA SER A 168 0.53 5.37 2.02
C SER A 168 1.90 6.05 1.88
N GLY A 169 2.15 7.11 2.66
CA GLY A 169 3.41 7.86 2.63
C GLY A 169 3.46 8.94 1.56
N ILE A 170 2.34 9.25 0.92
CA ILE A 170 2.21 10.43 0.05
C ILE A 170 2.20 11.64 0.98
N GLN A 171 3.29 12.41 0.98
CA GLN A 171 3.32 13.71 1.65
C GLN A 171 2.66 14.71 0.71
N LEU A 172 1.48 15.17 1.11
CA LEU A 172 0.82 16.33 0.51
C LEU A 172 1.36 17.60 1.14
#